data_242acd67d19bdc3ed0c91af9916b08e9
#
_entry.id   242acd67d19bdc3ed0c91af9916b08e9
#
_cell.length_a   1.000
_cell.length_b   1.000
_cell.length_c   1.000
_cell.angle_alpha   90.00
_cell.angle_beta   90.00
_cell.angle_gamma   90.00
#
_symmetry.space_group_name_H-M   'P 1'
#
loop_
_entity.id
_entity.type
_entity.pdbx_description
1 polymer ?
#
loop_
_entity_poly.entity_id
_entity_poly.type
_entity_poly.pdbx_seq_one_letter_code
_entity_poly.pdbx_strand_id
1 'polypeptide(L)'
;MSTTIRRAQIEDAAAFVRIKDQLPLPLADGGTTTGGFLLGTNLDTYRHYIKDAYCLVATGEQGVVGFGILLPDPLLRESEVWQKRDHAAWYIDLPVYEKQNLCYFEQLAFLPGHRKTVLKLSYNLIKWAFDAGHHALFTTTVNKPVRNLAALPFIKAAGGIHAGNIDEVYPSIGPINSDIYLMLSGVFFQKARAHTLYPVFKS
;
A
#
# COMPACT_ATOMS: atom_id res chain seq x y z
N MET A 1 9.61 -14.14 -18.07
CA MET A 1 8.13 -14.24 -18.01
C MET A 1 7.56 -12.86 -18.14
N SER A 2 6.63 -12.65 -19.08
CA SER A 2 5.95 -11.37 -19.27
C SER A 2 4.83 -11.26 -18.24
N THR A 3 4.76 -10.13 -17.54
CA THR A 3 3.65 -9.81 -16.63
C THR A 3 2.93 -8.58 -17.15
N THR A 4 1.59 -8.59 -17.11
CA THR A 4 0.75 -7.43 -17.45
C THR A 4 0.11 -6.85 -16.19
N ILE A 5 -0.11 -5.53 -16.21
CA ILE A 5 -0.81 -4.81 -15.14
C ILE A 5 -2.13 -4.29 -15.68
N ARG A 6 -3.21 -4.54 -14.97
CA ARG A 6 -4.57 -4.09 -15.32
C ARG A 6 -5.39 -3.71 -14.09
N ARG A 7 -6.52 -3.06 -14.30
CA ARG A 7 -7.54 -2.89 -13.25
C ARG A 7 -8.00 -4.26 -12.75
N ALA A 8 -8.19 -4.36 -11.44
CA ALA A 8 -8.80 -5.55 -10.83
C ALA A 8 -10.28 -5.66 -11.23
N GLN A 9 -10.75 -6.88 -11.36
CA GLN A 9 -12.15 -7.27 -11.57
C GLN A 9 -12.63 -8.06 -10.36
N ILE A 10 -13.94 -8.12 -10.13
CA ILE A 10 -14.53 -8.78 -8.95
C ILE A 10 -14.05 -10.23 -8.80
N GLU A 11 -13.84 -10.91 -9.90
CA GLU A 11 -13.34 -12.28 -9.97
C GLU A 11 -11.93 -12.44 -9.41
N ASP A 12 -11.13 -11.36 -9.42
CA ASP A 12 -9.76 -11.36 -8.88
C ASP A 12 -9.73 -11.40 -7.35
N ALA A 13 -10.85 -11.15 -6.65
CA ALA A 13 -10.90 -11.13 -5.19
C ALA A 13 -10.44 -12.46 -4.56
N ALA A 14 -10.76 -13.59 -5.17
CA ALA A 14 -10.29 -14.90 -4.73
C ALA A 14 -8.76 -15.04 -4.87
N ALA A 15 -8.15 -14.41 -5.88
CA ALA A 15 -6.70 -14.37 -6.03
C ALA A 15 -6.03 -13.51 -4.97
N PHE A 16 -6.67 -12.42 -4.52
CA PHE A 16 -6.16 -11.58 -3.42
C PHE A 16 -6.08 -12.38 -2.12
N VAL A 17 -7.14 -13.12 -1.79
CA VAL A 17 -7.15 -14.03 -0.63
C VAL A 17 -6.04 -15.06 -0.75
N ARG A 18 -5.93 -15.75 -1.91
CA ARG A 18 -4.88 -16.76 -2.13
C ARG A 18 -3.47 -16.18 -1.96
N ILE A 19 -3.21 -14.99 -2.48
CA ILE A 19 -1.89 -14.34 -2.34
C ILE A 19 -1.62 -13.99 -0.88
N LYS A 20 -2.60 -13.41 -0.19
CA LYS A 20 -2.51 -13.08 1.22
C LYS A 20 -2.17 -14.32 2.06
N ASP A 21 -2.86 -15.45 1.82
CA ASP A 21 -2.68 -16.70 2.57
C ASP A 21 -1.29 -17.34 2.35
N GLN A 22 -0.64 -17.02 1.23
CA GLN A 22 0.74 -17.42 0.94
C GLN A 22 1.79 -16.48 1.55
N LEU A 23 1.37 -15.39 2.16
CA LEU A 23 2.24 -14.41 2.81
C LEU A 23 1.90 -14.32 4.31
N PRO A 24 2.18 -15.37 5.09
CA PRO A 24 1.85 -15.38 6.51
C PRO A 24 2.61 -14.29 7.26
N LEU A 25 2.00 -13.76 8.31
CA LEU A 25 2.66 -12.81 9.19
C LEU A 25 3.84 -13.52 9.89
N PRO A 26 5.05 -12.95 9.86
CA PRO A 26 6.17 -13.50 10.63
C PRO A 26 5.88 -13.41 12.12
N LEU A 27 6.09 -14.51 12.84
CA LEU A 27 5.82 -14.60 14.28
C LEU A 27 7.07 -14.31 15.15
N ALA A 28 8.24 -14.19 14.53
CA ALA A 28 9.50 -13.95 15.24
C ALA A 28 9.79 -12.45 15.38
N ASP A 29 10.35 -12.05 16.50
CA ASP A 29 10.89 -10.70 16.70
C ASP A 29 11.96 -10.37 15.65
N GLY A 30 11.96 -9.12 15.17
CA GLY A 30 12.95 -8.62 14.21
C GLY A 30 12.32 -8.05 12.95
N GLY A 31 13.17 -7.81 11.93
CA GLY A 31 12.74 -7.27 10.65
C GLY A 31 12.52 -8.38 9.62
N THR A 32 11.60 -8.15 8.68
CA THR A 32 11.39 -9.01 7.51
C THR A 32 11.28 -8.22 6.22
N THR A 33 11.84 -8.75 5.14
CA THR A 33 11.74 -8.23 3.78
C THR A 33 10.73 -8.98 2.91
N THR A 34 10.04 -9.99 3.46
CA THR A 34 9.10 -10.84 2.71
C THR A 34 7.66 -10.31 2.72
N GLY A 35 7.35 -9.32 3.55
CA GLY A 35 5.97 -8.81 3.72
C GLY A 35 5.16 -9.65 4.71
N GLY A 36 3.87 -9.87 4.45
CA GLY A 36 3.01 -10.69 5.30
C GLY A 36 2.17 -9.88 6.31
N PHE A 37 2.00 -8.58 6.08
CA PHE A 37 1.26 -7.68 6.98
C PHE A 37 -0.14 -7.33 6.45
N LEU A 38 -0.83 -8.29 5.83
CA LEU A 38 -2.17 -8.14 5.26
C LEU A 38 -3.22 -8.58 6.28
N LEU A 39 -3.46 -7.74 7.27
CA LEU A 39 -4.32 -8.05 8.41
C LEU A 39 -5.78 -7.67 8.15
N GLY A 40 -6.71 -8.42 8.74
CA GLY A 40 -8.13 -8.04 8.82
C GLY A 40 -8.95 -8.16 7.54
N THR A 41 -8.37 -8.42 6.36
CA THR A 41 -9.11 -8.53 5.10
C THR A 41 -9.56 -9.95 4.78
N ASN A 42 -10.77 -10.08 4.25
CA ASN A 42 -11.38 -11.33 3.77
C ASN A 42 -11.89 -11.16 2.34
N LEU A 43 -12.56 -12.19 1.79
CA LEU A 43 -13.06 -12.18 0.42
C LEU A 43 -14.05 -11.04 0.17
N ASP A 44 -14.95 -10.76 1.09
CA ASP A 44 -15.96 -9.71 0.93
C ASP A 44 -15.36 -8.32 1.03
N THR A 45 -14.38 -8.12 1.92
CA THR A 45 -13.59 -6.89 1.97
C THR A 45 -12.85 -6.64 0.65
N TYR A 46 -12.25 -7.66 0.06
CA TYR A 46 -11.58 -7.51 -1.24
C TYR A 46 -12.55 -7.22 -2.38
N ARG A 47 -13.73 -7.84 -2.40
CA ARG A 47 -14.80 -7.50 -3.36
C ARG A 47 -15.23 -6.05 -3.23
N HIS A 48 -15.42 -5.57 -1.99
CA HIS A 48 -15.74 -4.18 -1.72
C HIS A 48 -14.64 -3.25 -2.25
N TYR A 49 -13.36 -3.50 -1.93
CA TYR A 49 -12.25 -2.69 -2.43
C TYR A 49 -12.14 -2.70 -3.96
N ILE A 50 -12.34 -3.85 -4.62
CA ILE A 50 -12.28 -3.91 -6.08
C ILE A 50 -13.39 -3.07 -6.73
N LYS A 51 -14.58 -3.03 -6.11
CA LYS A 51 -15.71 -2.24 -6.59
C LYS A 51 -15.51 -0.74 -6.37
N ASP A 52 -15.11 -0.33 -5.17
CA ASP A 52 -15.22 1.04 -4.71
C ASP A 52 -13.86 1.77 -4.59
N ALA A 53 -12.76 1.02 -4.47
CA ALA A 53 -11.39 1.55 -4.42
C ALA A 53 -10.66 1.48 -5.78
N TYR A 54 -9.44 1.98 -5.83
CA TYR A 54 -8.57 1.82 -7.01
C TYR A 54 -7.64 0.63 -6.82
N CYS A 55 -7.94 -0.47 -7.49
CA CYS A 55 -7.19 -1.71 -7.40
C CYS A 55 -6.53 -2.08 -8.72
N LEU A 56 -5.24 -2.40 -8.67
CA LEU A 56 -4.51 -2.99 -9.80
C LEU A 56 -4.07 -4.40 -9.48
N VAL A 57 -4.04 -5.25 -10.51
CA VAL A 57 -3.46 -6.59 -10.47
C VAL A 57 -2.32 -6.71 -11.47
N ALA A 58 -1.34 -7.54 -11.10
CA ALA A 58 -0.32 -8.06 -12.01
C ALA A 58 -0.67 -9.51 -12.35
N THR A 59 -0.74 -9.83 -13.64
CA THR A 59 -1.04 -11.17 -14.14
C THR A 59 0.17 -11.74 -14.87
N GLY A 60 0.52 -12.98 -14.54
CA GLY A 60 1.50 -13.81 -15.25
C GLY A 60 0.83 -15.00 -15.93
N GLU A 61 1.60 -15.97 -16.39
CA GLU A 61 1.12 -17.18 -17.08
C GLU A 61 0.14 -18.02 -16.23
N GLN A 62 0.31 -18.02 -14.92
CA GLN A 62 -0.51 -18.80 -13.98
C GLN A 62 -1.63 -17.97 -13.30
N GLY A 63 -1.98 -16.79 -13.86
CA GLY A 63 -2.99 -15.90 -13.33
C GLY A 63 -2.42 -14.74 -12.51
N VAL A 64 -3.19 -14.23 -11.55
CA VAL A 64 -2.80 -13.08 -10.71
C VAL A 64 -1.65 -13.46 -9.78
N VAL A 65 -0.54 -12.72 -9.87
CA VAL A 65 0.69 -12.91 -9.09
C VAL A 65 0.92 -11.80 -8.05
N GLY A 66 0.14 -10.73 -8.12
CA GLY A 66 0.21 -9.63 -7.17
C GLY A 66 -0.88 -8.60 -7.38
N PHE A 67 -1.12 -7.79 -6.37
CA PHE A 67 -2.11 -6.72 -6.39
C PHE A 67 -1.68 -5.53 -5.53
N GLY A 68 -2.35 -4.40 -5.75
CA GLY A 68 -2.26 -3.25 -4.88
C GLY A 68 -3.57 -2.47 -4.84
N ILE A 69 -3.84 -1.83 -3.71
CA ILE A 69 -5.09 -1.16 -3.38
C ILE A 69 -4.82 0.25 -2.91
N LEU A 70 -5.53 1.22 -3.50
CA LEU A 70 -5.60 2.59 -3.01
C LEU A 70 -7.04 2.93 -2.61
N LEU A 71 -7.20 3.55 -1.46
CA LEU A 71 -8.47 4.14 -1.02
C LEU A 71 -8.47 5.62 -1.42
N PRO A 72 -9.32 6.04 -2.39
CA PRO A 72 -9.50 7.46 -2.70
C PRO A 72 -10.18 8.20 -1.55
N ASP A 73 -10.14 9.53 -1.56
CA ASP A 73 -10.59 10.39 -0.45
C ASP A 73 -11.94 9.99 0.19
N PRO A 74 -13.05 9.80 -0.56
CA PRO A 74 -14.33 9.43 0.07
C PRO A 74 -14.23 8.11 0.84
N LEU A 75 -13.65 7.08 0.23
CA LEU A 75 -13.52 5.77 0.84
C LEU A 75 -12.52 5.77 2.02
N LEU A 76 -11.42 6.54 1.89
CA LEU A 76 -10.49 6.74 2.99
C LEU A 76 -11.20 7.36 4.21
N ARG A 77 -12.03 8.40 4.02
CA ARG A 77 -12.73 9.08 5.11
C ARG A 77 -13.69 8.18 5.86
N GLU A 78 -14.26 7.19 5.19
CA GLU A 78 -15.16 6.20 5.77
C GLU A 78 -14.41 5.02 6.43
N SER A 79 -13.11 4.86 6.15
CA SER A 79 -12.31 3.73 6.62
C SER A 79 -11.94 3.82 8.10
N GLU A 80 -11.73 2.66 8.74
CA GLU A 80 -11.19 2.57 10.10
C GLU A 80 -9.83 3.27 10.24
N VAL A 81 -9.00 3.23 9.22
CA VAL A 81 -7.70 3.90 9.21
C VAL A 81 -7.85 5.40 9.48
N TRP A 82 -8.82 6.04 8.80
CA TRP A 82 -9.09 7.45 9.01
C TRP A 82 -9.72 7.75 10.36
N GLN A 83 -10.63 6.90 10.81
CA GLN A 83 -11.29 7.04 12.11
C GLN A 83 -10.31 6.93 13.29
N LYS A 84 -9.25 6.16 13.13
CA LYS A 84 -8.21 6.00 14.14
C LYS A 84 -7.15 7.11 14.16
N ARG A 85 -7.17 8.07 13.22
CA ARG A 85 -6.14 9.11 13.09
C ARG A 85 -5.93 9.96 14.35
N ASP A 86 -6.98 10.13 15.17
CA ASP A 86 -6.91 10.90 16.40
C ASP A 86 -6.10 10.18 17.51
N HIS A 87 -5.83 8.88 17.33
CA HIS A 87 -5.00 8.09 18.22
C HIS A 87 -3.52 8.03 17.78
N ALA A 88 -3.21 8.59 16.61
CA ALA A 88 -1.85 8.61 16.09
C ALA A 88 -1.01 9.75 16.68
N ALA A 89 0.27 9.48 16.90
CA ALA A 89 1.26 10.52 17.17
C ALA A 89 1.74 11.12 15.84
N TRP A 90 1.27 12.32 15.50
CA TRP A 90 1.63 13.00 14.26
C TRP A 90 2.90 13.83 14.42
N TYR A 91 3.78 13.77 13.40
CA TYR A 91 5.01 14.55 13.27
C TYR A 91 4.88 15.66 12.23
N ILE A 92 3.70 15.77 11.60
CA ILE A 92 3.30 16.79 10.64
C ILE A 92 2.07 17.54 11.17
N ASP A 93 1.78 18.69 10.61
CA ASP A 93 0.52 19.43 10.84
C ASP A 93 -0.61 18.76 10.04
N LEU A 94 -1.22 17.72 10.60
CA LEU A 94 -2.28 16.95 9.95
C LEU A 94 -3.44 17.82 9.45
N PRO A 95 -3.95 18.82 10.20
CA PRO A 95 -5.02 19.74 9.77
C PRO A 95 -4.77 20.42 8.43
N VAL A 96 -3.51 20.65 8.04
CA VAL A 96 -3.17 21.20 6.71
C VAL A 96 -3.53 20.24 5.59
N TYR A 97 -3.35 18.94 5.82
CA TYR A 97 -3.63 17.89 4.83
C TYR A 97 -5.09 17.45 4.84
N GLU A 98 -5.74 17.44 6.01
CA GLU A 98 -7.15 17.02 6.14
C GLU A 98 -8.13 17.78 5.25
N LYS A 99 -7.79 19.02 4.89
CA LYS A 99 -8.60 19.88 4.01
C LYS A 99 -8.39 19.60 2.53
N GLN A 100 -7.45 18.72 2.20
CA GLN A 100 -7.08 18.39 0.83
C GLN A 100 -7.76 17.09 0.37
N ASN A 101 -7.71 16.84 -0.94
CA ASN A 101 -8.11 15.55 -1.51
C ASN A 101 -7.00 14.53 -1.25
N LEU A 102 -7.27 13.56 -0.38
CA LEU A 102 -6.32 12.58 0.11
C LEU A 102 -6.48 11.22 -0.59
N CYS A 103 -5.45 10.40 -0.50
CA CYS A 103 -5.49 9.00 -0.88
C CYS A 103 -4.71 8.17 0.14
N TYR A 104 -5.04 6.92 0.30
CA TYR A 104 -4.34 6.00 1.19
C TYR A 104 -3.92 4.74 0.44
N PHE A 105 -2.63 4.40 0.53
CA PHE A 105 -2.12 3.16 -0.02
C PHE A 105 -2.33 2.05 1.01
N GLU A 106 -3.41 1.30 0.81
CA GLU A 106 -3.91 0.31 1.75
C GLU A 106 -3.08 -0.96 1.75
N GLN A 107 -2.90 -1.57 0.58
CA GLN A 107 -2.20 -2.85 0.47
C GLN A 107 -1.37 -2.98 -0.79
N LEU A 108 -0.28 -3.71 -0.67
CA LEU A 108 0.57 -4.18 -1.76
C LEU A 108 1.03 -5.60 -1.44
N ALA A 109 0.69 -6.56 -2.28
CA ALA A 109 1.05 -7.96 -2.09
C ALA A 109 1.47 -8.62 -3.40
N PHE A 110 2.54 -9.38 -3.35
CA PHE A 110 3.08 -10.12 -4.49
C PHE A 110 3.63 -11.46 -4.06
N LEU A 111 3.42 -12.46 -4.90
CA LEU A 111 4.16 -13.73 -4.81
C LEU A 111 5.66 -13.48 -5.07
N PRO A 112 6.56 -14.32 -4.51
CA PRO A 112 8.00 -14.17 -4.72
C PRO A 112 8.42 -14.14 -6.20
N GLY A 113 9.53 -13.46 -6.51
CA GLY A 113 10.12 -13.45 -7.85
C GLY A 113 9.67 -12.29 -8.76
N HIS A 114 8.74 -11.43 -8.34
CA HIS A 114 8.14 -10.39 -9.19
C HIS A 114 8.64 -8.95 -8.90
N ARG A 115 9.88 -8.77 -8.42
CA ARG A 115 10.41 -7.48 -7.91
C ARG A 115 10.21 -6.31 -8.88
N LYS A 116 10.48 -6.47 -10.17
CA LYS A 116 10.29 -5.38 -11.16
C LYS A 116 8.81 -5.03 -11.34
N THR A 117 7.94 -6.04 -11.34
CA THR A 117 6.50 -5.86 -11.48
C THR A 117 5.91 -5.16 -10.25
N VAL A 118 6.39 -5.49 -9.04
CA VAL A 118 6.03 -4.78 -7.78
C VAL A 118 6.29 -3.29 -7.93
N LEU A 119 7.50 -2.90 -8.35
CA LEU A 119 7.87 -1.50 -8.51
C LEU A 119 7.02 -0.78 -9.55
N LYS A 120 6.77 -1.43 -10.70
CA LYS A 120 5.93 -0.88 -11.77
C LYS A 120 4.48 -0.69 -11.32
N LEU A 121 3.90 -1.70 -10.66
CA LEU A 121 2.52 -1.62 -10.16
C LEU A 121 2.39 -0.53 -9.08
N SER A 122 3.33 -0.45 -8.14
CA SER A 122 3.35 0.59 -7.11
C SER A 122 3.47 1.99 -7.72
N TYR A 123 4.34 2.17 -8.71
CA TYR A 123 4.45 3.43 -9.44
C TYR A 123 3.12 3.80 -10.11
N ASN A 124 2.47 2.86 -10.80
CA ASN A 124 1.21 3.10 -11.50
C ASN A 124 0.07 3.46 -10.55
N LEU A 125 0.01 2.83 -9.37
CA LEU A 125 -0.96 3.17 -8.33
C LEU A 125 -0.77 4.62 -7.84
N ILE A 126 0.44 4.96 -7.42
CA ILE A 126 0.73 6.30 -6.90
C ILE A 126 0.55 7.37 -7.99
N LYS A 127 1.00 7.07 -9.22
CA LYS A 127 0.78 7.96 -10.35
C LYS A 127 -0.70 8.22 -10.59
N TRP A 128 -1.53 7.16 -10.56
CA TRP A 128 -2.97 7.32 -10.71
C TRP A 128 -3.55 8.25 -9.62
N ALA A 129 -3.17 8.08 -8.35
CA ALA A 129 -3.66 8.91 -7.27
C ALA A 129 -3.40 10.40 -7.55
N PHE A 130 -2.18 10.74 -7.96
CA PHE A 130 -1.81 12.13 -8.22
C PHE A 130 -2.41 12.66 -9.54
N ASP A 131 -2.53 11.84 -10.58
CA ASP A 131 -3.21 12.22 -11.83
C ASP A 131 -4.73 12.42 -11.62
N ALA A 132 -5.34 11.70 -10.68
CA ALA A 132 -6.73 11.85 -10.27
C ALA A 132 -6.99 13.08 -9.37
N GLY A 133 -5.94 13.88 -9.07
CA GLY A 133 -6.04 15.13 -8.31
C GLY A 133 -5.96 14.95 -6.79
N HIS A 134 -5.50 13.79 -6.30
CA HIS A 134 -5.14 13.68 -4.88
C HIS A 134 -3.86 14.46 -4.62
N HIS A 135 -3.81 15.25 -3.54
CA HIS A 135 -2.67 16.11 -3.22
C HIS A 135 -1.63 15.40 -2.37
N ALA A 136 -2.10 14.48 -1.51
CA ALA A 136 -1.28 13.73 -0.59
C ALA A 136 -1.73 12.27 -0.53
N LEU A 137 -0.76 11.37 -0.42
CA LEU A 137 -0.98 9.94 -0.28
C LEU A 137 -0.34 9.48 1.02
N PHE A 138 -1.14 8.90 1.90
CA PHE A 138 -0.68 8.26 3.12
C PHE A 138 -0.52 6.76 2.94
N THR A 139 0.33 6.16 3.76
CA THR A 139 0.45 4.70 3.92
C THR A 139 1.02 4.38 5.29
N THR A 140 0.77 3.16 5.78
CA THR A 140 1.37 2.66 7.01
C THR A 140 2.26 1.47 6.76
N THR A 141 3.24 1.28 7.62
CA THR A 141 4.06 0.06 7.65
C THR A 141 4.25 -0.39 9.09
N VAL A 142 4.02 -1.67 9.35
CA VAL A 142 4.22 -2.24 10.67
C VAL A 142 5.68 -2.08 11.09
N ASN A 143 5.89 -1.57 12.30
CA ASN A 143 7.18 -1.36 12.96
C ASN A 143 7.41 -2.35 14.12
N LYS A 144 6.34 -2.74 14.83
CA LYS A 144 6.35 -3.73 15.91
C LYS A 144 5.13 -4.64 15.84
N PRO A 145 5.19 -5.91 16.30
CA PRO A 145 6.36 -6.59 16.88
C PRO A 145 7.46 -6.91 15.86
N VAL A 146 7.12 -7.06 14.59
CA VAL A 146 8.05 -7.38 13.51
C VAL A 146 8.06 -6.26 12.48
N ARG A 147 9.23 -5.72 12.18
CA ARG A 147 9.35 -4.58 11.27
C ARG A 147 9.19 -4.98 9.80
N ASN A 148 8.30 -4.27 9.08
CA ASN A 148 8.13 -4.44 7.64
C ASN A 148 9.24 -3.72 6.86
N LEU A 149 10.27 -4.44 6.50
CA LEU A 149 11.38 -3.93 5.68
C LEU A 149 11.11 -4.05 4.16
N ALA A 150 10.04 -4.73 3.75
CA ALA A 150 9.73 -4.92 2.34
C ALA A 150 9.27 -3.62 1.66
N ALA A 151 8.45 -2.82 2.34
CA ALA A 151 7.90 -1.57 1.79
C ALA A 151 8.83 -0.36 1.97
N LEU A 152 9.62 -0.29 3.03
CA LEU A 152 10.41 0.88 3.41
C LEU A 152 11.36 1.41 2.33
N PRO A 153 12.14 0.57 1.61
CA PRO A 153 13.03 1.07 0.56
C PRO A 153 12.27 1.77 -0.56
N PHE A 154 11.12 1.24 -0.96
CA PHE A 154 10.27 1.85 -1.97
C PHE A 154 9.68 3.18 -1.49
N ILE A 155 9.11 3.22 -0.29
CA ILE A 155 8.53 4.44 0.29
C ILE A 155 9.57 5.56 0.35
N LYS A 156 10.78 5.27 0.84
CA LYS A 156 11.89 6.24 0.91
C LYS A 156 12.34 6.69 -0.49
N ALA A 157 12.47 5.77 -1.44
CA ALA A 157 12.84 6.09 -2.82
C ALA A 157 11.75 6.93 -3.52
N ALA A 158 10.48 6.74 -3.17
CA ALA A 158 9.35 7.53 -3.64
C ALA A 158 9.24 8.92 -2.99
N GLY A 159 10.13 9.24 -2.04
CA GLY A 159 10.13 10.52 -1.32
C GLY A 159 9.16 10.57 -0.15
N GLY A 160 8.81 9.41 0.41
CA GLY A 160 7.95 9.31 1.60
C GLY A 160 8.58 9.96 2.83
N ILE A 161 7.80 10.81 3.49
CA ILE A 161 8.13 11.51 4.72
C ILE A 161 7.54 10.72 5.88
N HIS A 162 8.31 10.48 6.95
CA HIS A 162 7.78 9.88 8.17
C HIS A 162 6.84 10.90 8.85
N ALA A 163 5.56 10.63 8.79
CA ALA A 163 4.51 11.57 9.15
C ALA A 163 3.92 11.34 10.54
N GLY A 164 4.14 10.16 11.10
CA GLY A 164 3.60 9.81 12.42
C GLY A 164 3.77 8.34 12.74
N ASN A 165 3.14 7.95 13.84
CA ASN A 165 3.14 6.59 14.35
C ASN A 165 1.80 6.29 15.02
N ILE A 166 1.31 5.06 14.92
CA ILE A 166 0.05 4.62 15.51
C ILE A 166 0.18 3.26 16.18
N ASP A 167 -0.39 3.15 17.38
CA ASP A 167 -0.58 1.88 18.07
C ASP A 167 -1.97 1.33 17.80
N GLU A 168 -2.06 0.05 17.45
CA GLU A 168 -3.30 -0.64 17.16
C GLU A 168 -3.32 -2.02 17.83
N VAL A 169 -4.52 -2.59 17.99
CA VAL A 169 -4.68 -3.94 18.49
C VAL A 169 -5.43 -4.77 17.46
N TYR A 170 -4.80 -5.84 16.98
CA TYR A 170 -5.43 -6.81 16.10
C TYR A 170 -5.80 -8.07 16.87
N PRO A 171 -7.07 -8.53 16.85
CA PRO A 171 -7.55 -9.64 17.69
C PRO A 171 -6.75 -10.92 17.56
N SER A 172 -6.21 -11.21 16.37
CA SER A 172 -5.45 -12.44 16.09
C SER A 172 -3.94 -12.33 16.35
N ILE A 173 -3.43 -11.11 16.64
CA ILE A 173 -1.98 -10.83 16.70
C ILE A 173 -1.60 -10.12 18.00
N GLY A 174 -2.52 -9.32 18.55
CA GLY A 174 -2.26 -8.47 19.69
C GLY A 174 -1.83 -7.05 19.30
N PRO A 175 -1.06 -6.36 20.17
CA PRO A 175 -0.61 -5.00 19.90
C PRO A 175 0.35 -4.94 18.73
N ILE A 176 0.11 -3.98 17.80
CA ILE A 176 1.04 -3.60 16.76
C ILE A 176 1.31 -2.11 16.82
N ASN A 177 2.48 -1.72 16.31
CA ASN A 177 2.84 -0.33 16.12
C ASN A 177 3.19 -0.13 14.64
N SER A 178 2.65 0.91 14.02
CA SER A 178 2.87 1.21 12.61
C SER A 178 3.42 2.61 12.42
N ASP A 179 4.44 2.74 11.57
CA ASP A 179 4.92 4.03 11.09
C ASP A 179 3.97 4.54 9.99
N ILE A 180 3.61 5.82 10.04
CA ILE A 180 2.80 6.51 9.04
C ILE A 180 3.74 7.27 8.11
N TYR A 181 3.55 7.13 6.80
CA TYR A 181 4.30 7.86 5.77
C TYR A 181 3.37 8.70 4.91
N LEU A 182 3.87 9.88 4.52
CA LEU A 182 3.21 10.81 3.62
C LEU A 182 4.03 10.96 2.35
N MET A 183 3.39 10.84 1.19
CA MET A 183 3.97 11.15 -0.12
C MET A 183 3.24 12.32 -0.77
N LEU A 184 4.00 13.26 -1.34
CA LEU A 184 3.49 14.44 -2.04
C LEU A 184 3.78 14.34 -3.53
N SER A 185 2.83 14.75 -4.36
CA SER A 185 2.86 14.63 -5.82
C SER A 185 4.17 15.14 -6.44
N GLY A 186 4.54 16.39 -6.16
CA GLY A 186 5.75 17.00 -6.74
C GLY A 186 7.02 16.24 -6.40
N VAL A 187 7.16 15.81 -5.14
CA VAL A 187 8.33 15.05 -4.65
C VAL A 187 8.37 13.67 -5.30
N PHE A 188 7.24 12.97 -5.35
CA PHE A 188 7.14 11.66 -5.96
C PHE A 188 7.59 11.67 -7.42
N PHE A 189 7.04 12.56 -8.25
CA PHE A 189 7.40 12.62 -9.67
C PHE A 189 8.86 13.04 -9.90
N GLN A 190 9.40 13.92 -9.07
CA GLN A 190 10.82 14.29 -9.12
C GLN A 190 11.71 13.07 -8.83
N LYS A 191 11.44 12.36 -7.72
CA LYS A 191 12.20 11.16 -7.31
C LYS A 191 12.06 10.03 -8.33
N ALA A 192 10.84 9.78 -8.84
CA ALA A 192 10.60 8.75 -9.83
C ALA A 192 11.41 9.00 -11.11
N ARG A 193 11.40 10.24 -11.64
CA ARG A 193 12.17 10.61 -12.85
C ARG A 193 13.68 10.46 -12.68
N ALA A 194 14.19 10.71 -11.48
CA ALA A 194 15.62 10.55 -11.17
C ALA A 194 16.03 9.10 -10.90
N HIS A 195 15.08 8.18 -10.76
CA HIS A 195 15.36 6.79 -10.42
C HIS A 195 15.86 6.00 -11.64
N THR A 196 16.88 5.17 -11.46
CA THR A 196 17.49 4.35 -12.55
C THR A 196 16.49 3.41 -13.24
N LEU A 197 15.44 2.98 -12.53
CA LEU A 197 14.38 2.12 -13.06
C LEU A 197 13.19 2.90 -13.68
N TYR A 198 13.31 4.22 -13.86
CA TYR A 198 12.24 5.02 -14.46
C TYR A 198 11.76 4.50 -15.83
N PRO A 199 12.65 4.03 -16.74
CA PRO A 199 12.20 3.41 -17.99
C PRO A 199 11.31 2.17 -17.77
N VAL A 200 11.54 1.41 -16.70
CA VAL A 200 10.73 0.24 -16.34
C VAL A 200 9.33 0.66 -15.84
N PHE A 201 9.24 1.81 -15.18
CA PHE A 201 7.94 2.32 -14.70
C PHE A 201 7.02 2.74 -15.84
N LYS A 202 7.59 3.21 -16.95
CA LYS A 202 6.86 3.70 -18.13
C LYS A 202 6.52 2.64 -19.18
N SER A 203 7.18 1.46 -19.13
CA SER A 203 7.05 0.41 -20.15
C SER A 203 5.71 -0.34 -20.14
#